data_e589fac69517763e4f8a8a55c57993f1
#
_entry.id   e589fac69517763e4f8a8a55c57993f1
#
_cell.length_a   1.000
_cell.length_b   1.000
_cell.length_c   1.000
_cell.angle_alpha   90.00
_cell.angle_beta   90.00
_cell.angle_gamma   90.00
#
_symmetry.space_group_name_H-M   'P 1'
#
loop_
_entity.id
_entity.type
_entity.pdbx_description
1 polymer ?
#
loop_
_entity_poly.entity_id
_entity_poly.type
_entity_poly.pdbx_seq_one_letter_code
_entity_poly.pdbx_strand_id
1 'polypeptide(L)'
;MITRSPLKHIFLSFFLFAIFYPIHSEAKFLNKKEQKEEIDIYELSIDENISTPELGKHNNRIIEFQKSQFNELNKLNKTKFPYETKLIRNGEVIMITIPARSLFNQNETNLSEKGKDVLSPILKFLATKQLYKIVLAMHSDNTGNEIFTMDLTTKRVNSIFDWIGEKDKRKTDYVVPYALGNNDPIVDNNSIINRDRNRRLVIYLIPEKIMINQAKRGKISL
;
A
#
# COMPACT_ATOMS: atom_id res chain seq x y z
N MET A 1 64.85 7.85 33.83
CA MET A 1 65.40 6.53 34.15
C MET A 1 64.43 5.51 33.66
N ILE A 2 64.59 5.04 32.42
CA ILE A 2 65.32 3.84 31.97
C ILE A 2 64.96 2.65 32.90
N THR A 3 64.25 1.68 32.44
CA THR A 3 64.75 0.46 31.83
C THR A 3 63.65 -0.42 31.21
N ARG A 4 63.99 -0.96 30.09
CA ARG A 4 63.49 -1.91 29.14
C ARG A 4 63.31 -3.36 29.70
N SER A 5 62.28 -4.04 29.24
CA SER A 5 62.17 -5.35 28.55
C SER A 5 62.77 -6.62 29.24
N PRO A 6 62.55 -7.88 28.76
CA PRO A 6 62.08 -8.34 27.42
C PRO A 6 61.10 -9.54 27.37
N LEU A 7 60.69 -9.80 26.09
CA LEU A 7 60.10 -11.03 25.53
C LEU A 7 60.62 -12.36 26.13
N LYS A 8 59.74 -13.35 26.25
CA LYS A 8 60.08 -14.76 26.02
C LYS A 8 58.95 -15.50 25.28
N HIS A 9 59.33 -15.95 24.09
CA HIS A 9 58.64 -16.96 23.30
C HIS A 9 58.70 -18.32 24.05
N ILE A 10 57.57 -19.06 24.02
CA ILE A 10 57.62 -20.50 24.17
C ILE A 10 56.80 -21.12 23.05
N PHE A 11 57.54 -21.77 22.16
CA PHE A 11 57.07 -22.76 21.23
C PHE A 11 56.76 -24.05 21.98
N LEU A 12 55.62 -24.67 21.75
CA LEU A 12 55.54 -26.13 21.92
C LEU A 12 54.56 -26.75 20.92
N SER A 13 55.17 -27.56 20.19
CA SER A 13 54.87 -28.48 19.13
C SER A 13 53.68 -29.42 19.32
N PHE A 14 53.01 -29.64 18.15
CA PHE A 14 52.55 -30.87 17.56
C PHE A 14 52.00 -31.99 18.48
N PHE A 15 50.74 -32.32 18.25
CA PHE A 15 50.36 -33.75 18.06
C PHE A 15 49.21 -33.84 17.06
N LEU A 16 49.54 -34.41 15.87
CA LEU A 16 48.57 -34.88 14.88
C LEU A 16 47.87 -36.12 15.45
N PHE A 17 46.56 -36.05 15.55
CA PHE A 17 45.73 -37.28 15.55
C PHE A 17 44.77 -37.19 14.38
N ALA A 18 45.16 -37.86 13.29
CA ALA A 18 44.28 -38.11 12.16
C ALA A 18 43.33 -39.22 12.57
N ILE A 19 42.09 -38.89 12.86
CA ILE A 19 41.02 -39.87 12.96
C ILE A 19 40.30 -39.86 11.58
N PHE A 20 40.50 -40.96 10.88
CA PHE A 20 39.74 -41.30 9.68
C PHE A 20 38.30 -41.53 10.06
N TYR A 21 37.38 -40.62 9.68
CA TYR A 21 35.97 -40.93 9.58
C TYR A 21 35.61 -41.11 8.10
N PRO A 22 34.86 -42.20 7.79
CA PRO A 22 34.44 -42.43 6.43
C PRO A 22 33.45 -41.36 6.00
N ILE A 23 33.78 -40.69 4.90
CA ILE A 23 32.89 -39.75 4.21
C ILE A 23 31.77 -40.56 3.59
N HIS A 24 30.64 -40.70 4.29
CA HIS A 24 29.37 -41.03 3.65
C HIS A 24 28.85 -39.74 3.02
N SER A 25 29.08 -39.64 1.73
CA SER A 25 28.47 -38.63 0.89
C SER A 25 26.97 -38.93 0.72
N GLU A 26 26.17 -38.56 1.71
CA GLU A 26 24.78 -38.31 1.44
C GLU A 26 24.65 -36.91 0.83
N ALA A 27 24.62 -36.84 -0.47
CA ALA A 27 24.15 -35.67 -1.19
C ALA A 27 22.66 -35.49 -0.83
N LYS A 28 22.40 -34.77 0.26
CA LYS A 28 21.09 -34.16 0.46
C LYS A 28 20.91 -33.15 -0.65
N PHE A 29 20.14 -33.55 -1.66
CA PHE A 29 19.49 -32.60 -2.55
C PHE A 29 18.66 -31.65 -1.68
N LEU A 30 19.26 -30.54 -1.29
CA LEU A 30 18.55 -29.40 -0.74
C LEU A 30 17.67 -28.91 -1.87
N ASN A 31 16.42 -29.32 -1.83
CA ASN A 31 15.33 -28.68 -2.56
C ASN A 31 15.38 -27.20 -2.12
N LYS A 32 16.06 -26.40 -2.92
CA LYS A 32 16.02 -24.93 -2.82
C LYS A 32 14.62 -24.53 -3.28
N LYS A 33 13.61 -24.71 -2.41
CA LYS A 33 12.40 -23.93 -2.54
C LYS A 33 12.89 -22.50 -2.54
N GLU A 34 12.80 -21.83 -3.67
CA GLU A 34 12.89 -20.39 -3.74
C GLU A 34 11.90 -19.85 -2.70
N GLN A 35 12.39 -19.45 -1.55
CA GLN A 35 11.66 -18.57 -0.66
C GLN A 35 11.51 -17.29 -1.45
N LYS A 36 10.37 -17.16 -2.11
CA LYS A 36 9.95 -15.89 -2.67
C LYS A 36 9.84 -14.97 -1.46
N GLU A 37 10.79 -14.06 -1.28
CA GLU A 37 10.72 -13.03 -0.26
C GLU A 37 9.34 -12.37 -0.39
N GLU A 38 8.58 -12.42 0.68
CA GLU A 38 7.27 -11.79 0.74
C GLU A 38 7.54 -10.29 0.81
N ILE A 39 7.29 -9.59 -0.31
CA ILE A 39 7.54 -8.15 -0.40
C ILE A 39 6.61 -7.45 0.57
N ASP A 40 7.18 -6.70 1.51
CA ASP A 40 6.41 -5.86 2.41
C ASP A 40 5.83 -4.67 1.62
N ILE A 41 4.51 -4.67 1.45
CA ILE A 41 3.80 -3.65 0.70
C ILE A 41 3.91 -2.25 1.32
N TYR A 42 4.25 -2.16 2.60
CA TYR A 42 4.44 -0.89 3.31
C TYR A 42 5.80 -0.25 3.05
N GLU A 43 6.78 -1.01 2.56
CA GLU A 43 8.10 -0.51 2.18
C GLU A 43 8.18 -0.05 0.72
N LEU A 44 7.17 -0.37 -0.09
CA LEU A 44 7.12 0.02 -1.50
C LEU A 44 6.75 1.50 -1.67
N SER A 45 7.26 2.12 -2.73
CA SER A 45 6.79 3.44 -3.18
C SER A 45 5.32 3.38 -3.63
N ILE A 46 4.68 4.56 -3.72
CA ILE A 46 3.29 4.61 -4.21
C ILE A 46 3.17 4.06 -5.64
N ASP A 47 4.10 4.35 -6.53
CA ASP A 47 4.07 3.90 -7.93
C ASP A 47 4.19 2.37 -8.03
N GLU A 48 5.04 1.77 -7.22
CA GLU A 48 5.16 0.31 -7.11
C GLU A 48 3.88 -0.30 -6.55
N ASN A 49 3.29 0.31 -5.53
CA ASN A 49 2.08 -0.19 -4.91
C ASN A 49 0.83 -0.07 -5.79
N ILE A 50 0.71 0.95 -6.64
CA ILE A 50 -0.39 1.06 -7.61
C ILE A 50 -0.15 0.26 -8.89
N SER A 51 1.01 -0.38 -9.03
CA SER A 51 1.26 -1.32 -10.14
C SER A 51 0.33 -2.53 -9.99
N THR A 52 -0.19 -2.99 -11.12
CA THR A 52 -0.99 -4.22 -11.15
C THR A 52 -0.07 -5.44 -11.27
N PRO A 53 -0.44 -6.57 -10.64
CA PRO A 53 0.21 -7.83 -10.95
C PRO A 53 0.02 -8.18 -12.44
N GLU A 54 0.86 -9.04 -12.98
CA GLU A 54 0.69 -9.54 -14.36
C GLU A 54 -0.64 -10.28 -14.48
N LEU A 55 -1.58 -9.71 -15.24
CA LEU A 55 -2.94 -10.24 -15.38
C LEU A 55 -3.03 -11.35 -16.45
N GLY A 56 -2.09 -11.37 -17.38
CA GLY A 56 -1.99 -12.37 -18.44
C GLY A 56 -3.25 -12.45 -19.33
N LYS A 57 -3.56 -13.63 -19.83
CA LYS A 57 -4.71 -13.86 -20.73
C LYS A 57 -6.10 -13.66 -20.10
N HIS A 58 -6.18 -13.43 -18.79
CA HIS A 58 -7.43 -13.21 -18.07
C HIS A 58 -7.74 -11.73 -17.83
N ASN A 59 -6.94 -10.84 -18.39
CA ASN A 59 -7.05 -9.40 -18.25
C ASN A 59 -8.47 -8.90 -18.60
N ASN A 60 -9.05 -9.32 -19.71
CA ASN A 60 -10.38 -8.87 -20.13
C ASN A 60 -11.46 -9.12 -19.08
N ARG A 61 -11.46 -10.25 -18.37
CA ARG A 61 -12.41 -10.54 -17.29
C ARG A 61 -12.25 -9.60 -16.11
N ILE A 62 -11.01 -9.28 -15.77
CA ILE A 62 -10.71 -8.36 -14.67
C ILE A 62 -11.17 -6.96 -15.07
N ILE A 63 -10.89 -6.50 -16.28
CA ILE A 63 -11.32 -5.20 -16.79
C ILE A 63 -12.85 -5.09 -16.82
N GLU A 64 -13.55 -6.11 -17.27
CA GLU A 64 -15.02 -6.14 -17.27
C GLU A 64 -15.57 -6.07 -15.85
N PHE A 65 -15.01 -6.81 -14.92
CA PHE A 65 -15.38 -6.76 -13.51
C PHE A 65 -15.11 -5.36 -12.93
N GLN A 66 -13.94 -4.76 -13.17
CA GLN A 66 -13.60 -3.42 -12.76
C GLN A 66 -14.57 -2.37 -13.34
N LYS A 67 -14.92 -2.47 -14.61
CA LYS A 67 -15.96 -1.60 -15.22
C LYS A 67 -17.31 -1.72 -14.53
N SER A 68 -17.71 -2.92 -14.14
CA SER A 68 -18.94 -3.15 -13.37
C SER A 68 -18.89 -2.44 -12.02
N GLN A 69 -17.80 -2.60 -11.27
CA GLN A 69 -17.61 -1.94 -9.96
C GLN A 69 -17.52 -0.41 -10.09
N PHE A 70 -16.82 0.08 -11.11
CA PHE A 70 -16.76 1.50 -11.45
C PHE A 70 -18.15 2.09 -11.73
N ASN A 71 -19.00 1.38 -12.48
CA ASN A 71 -20.36 1.83 -12.76
C ASN A 71 -21.24 1.86 -11.49
N GLU A 72 -21.05 0.93 -10.56
CA GLU A 72 -21.73 0.97 -9.26
C GLU A 72 -21.31 2.18 -8.43
N LEU A 73 -20.00 2.44 -8.33
CA LEU A 73 -19.47 3.62 -7.64
C LEU A 73 -20.03 4.92 -8.24
N ASN A 74 -20.08 5.03 -9.58
CA ASN A 74 -20.63 6.19 -10.25
C ASN A 74 -22.13 6.41 -10.00
N LYS A 75 -22.90 5.34 -9.82
CA LYS A 75 -24.31 5.47 -9.42
C LYS A 75 -24.43 6.08 -8.01
N LEU A 76 -23.59 5.66 -7.08
CA LEU A 76 -23.54 6.22 -5.73
C LEU A 76 -23.14 7.69 -5.73
N ASN A 77 -22.13 8.05 -6.52
CA ASN A 77 -21.63 9.41 -6.66
C ASN A 77 -22.74 10.39 -7.11
N LYS A 78 -23.52 10.01 -8.12
CA LYS A 78 -24.60 10.85 -8.65
C LYS A 78 -25.69 11.18 -7.63
N THR A 79 -25.82 10.43 -6.56
CA THR A 79 -26.94 10.52 -5.60
C THR A 79 -26.56 11.10 -4.24
N LYS A 80 -25.35 10.84 -3.72
CA LYS A 80 -25.04 11.14 -2.31
C LYS A 80 -23.61 11.54 -1.99
N PHE A 81 -22.62 11.23 -2.84
CA PHE A 81 -21.22 11.27 -2.41
C PHE A 81 -20.35 12.13 -3.33
N PRO A 82 -19.40 12.90 -2.76
CA PRO A 82 -18.56 13.83 -3.51
C PRO A 82 -17.33 13.13 -4.09
N TYR A 83 -17.50 12.03 -4.84
CA TYR A 83 -16.36 11.37 -5.47
C TYR A 83 -16.22 11.76 -6.94
N GLU A 84 -14.98 11.81 -7.39
CA GLU A 84 -14.66 11.61 -8.80
C GLU A 84 -14.07 10.22 -8.96
N THR A 85 -14.52 9.47 -9.97
CA THR A 85 -14.00 8.13 -10.24
C THR A 85 -13.42 8.05 -11.64
N LYS A 86 -12.34 7.31 -11.80
CA LYS A 86 -11.67 7.10 -13.08
C LYS A 86 -11.13 5.68 -13.17
N LEU A 87 -11.21 5.09 -14.36
CA LEU A 87 -10.47 3.88 -14.68
C LEU A 87 -9.11 4.27 -15.24
N ILE A 88 -8.05 3.73 -14.66
CA ILE A 88 -6.66 3.95 -15.08
C ILE A 88 -6.02 2.61 -15.45
N ARG A 89 -4.79 2.63 -15.96
CA ARG A 89 -4.04 1.43 -16.39
C ARG A 89 -4.90 0.53 -17.29
N ASN A 90 -5.41 1.10 -18.39
CA ASN A 90 -6.26 0.38 -19.37
C ASN A 90 -7.54 -0.24 -18.76
N GLY A 91 -8.03 0.28 -17.64
CA GLY A 91 -9.22 -0.23 -16.97
C GLY A 91 -8.95 -1.24 -15.87
N GLU A 92 -7.71 -1.48 -15.52
CA GLU A 92 -7.31 -2.44 -14.48
C GLU A 92 -7.48 -1.90 -13.06
N VAL A 93 -7.32 -0.60 -12.88
CA VAL A 93 -7.38 0.05 -11.56
C VAL A 93 -8.50 1.09 -11.53
N ILE A 94 -9.29 1.07 -10.46
CA ILE A 94 -10.27 2.13 -10.18
C ILE A 94 -9.60 3.15 -9.27
N MET A 95 -9.58 4.39 -9.71
CA MET A 95 -9.14 5.54 -8.93
C MET A 95 -10.35 6.34 -8.46
N ILE A 96 -10.40 6.67 -7.18
CA ILE A 96 -11.48 7.46 -6.56
C ILE A 96 -10.84 8.68 -5.91
N THR A 97 -11.28 9.87 -6.27
CA THR A 97 -10.81 11.13 -5.69
C THR A 97 -11.89 11.75 -4.83
N ILE A 98 -11.56 12.10 -3.59
CA ILE A 98 -12.48 12.66 -2.60
C ILE A 98 -11.88 13.96 -2.06
N PRO A 99 -12.61 15.11 -2.13
CA PRO A 99 -12.15 16.34 -1.50
C PRO A 99 -11.94 16.17 0.02
N ALA A 100 -10.82 16.66 0.55
CA ALA A 100 -10.51 16.52 1.98
C ALA A 100 -11.58 17.16 2.89
N ARG A 101 -12.23 18.26 2.44
CA ARG A 101 -13.34 18.91 3.19
C ARG A 101 -14.57 18.03 3.37
N SER A 102 -14.69 16.94 2.61
CA SER A 102 -15.76 15.96 2.76
C SER A 102 -15.45 14.90 3.82
N LEU A 103 -14.19 14.82 4.24
CA LEU A 103 -13.68 13.81 5.17
C LEU A 103 -13.34 14.41 6.53
N PHE A 104 -12.81 15.63 6.54
CA PHE A 104 -12.29 16.29 7.73
C PHE A 104 -12.93 17.66 7.90
N ASN A 105 -13.13 18.07 9.15
CA ASN A 105 -13.44 19.45 9.45
C ASN A 105 -12.23 20.35 9.16
N GLN A 106 -12.46 21.65 9.13
CA GLN A 106 -11.39 22.61 8.88
C GLN A 106 -10.31 22.49 9.96
N ASN A 107 -9.05 22.42 9.53
CA ASN A 107 -7.85 22.27 10.37
C ASN A 107 -7.80 20.98 11.24
N GLU A 108 -8.74 20.06 11.06
CA GLU A 108 -8.79 18.79 11.79
C GLU A 108 -8.03 17.68 11.07
N THR A 109 -7.51 16.74 11.85
CA THR A 109 -6.83 15.55 11.37
C THR A 109 -7.63 14.28 11.61
N ASN A 110 -8.58 14.30 12.52
CA ASN A 110 -9.46 13.17 12.81
C ASN A 110 -10.57 13.07 11.76
N LEU A 111 -10.82 11.86 11.28
CA LEU A 111 -11.91 11.57 10.35
C LEU A 111 -13.25 11.94 10.98
N SER A 112 -14.01 12.83 10.32
CA SER A 112 -15.33 13.26 10.80
C SER A 112 -16.38 12.17 10.62
N GLU A 113 -17.49 12.24 11.37
CA GLU A 113 -18.62 11.32 11.18
C GLU A 113 -19.16 11.38 9.74
N LYS A 114 -19.28 12.59 9.19
CA LYS A 114 -19.61 12.76 7.77
C LYS A 114 -18.60 12.09 6.85
N GLY A 115 -17.31 12.16 7.18
CA GLY A 115 -16.24 11.51 6.43
C GLY A 115 -16.35 9.98 6.48
N LYS A 116 -16.75 9.42 7.62
CA LYS A 116 -17.04 7.99 7.77
C LYS A 116 -18.19 7.55 6.88
N ASP A 117 -19.27 8.34 6.79
CA ASP A 117 -20.40 8.07 5.90
C ASP A 117 -19.98 8.11 4.44
N VAL A 118 -19.12 9.07 4.06
CA VAL A 118 -18.58 9.20 2.70
C VAL A 118 -17.73 7.98 2.34
N LEU A 119 -16.92 7.44 3.25
CA LEU A 119 -16.05 6.30 3.01
C LEU A 119 -16.75 4.94 3.14
N SER A 120 -17.85 4.86 3.88
CA SER A 120 -18.56 3.59 4.16
C SER A 120 -18.87 2.74 2.93
N PRO A 121 -19.36 3.29 1.78
CA PRO A 121 -19.59 2.52 0.58
C PRO A 121 -18.32 1.89 -0.03
N ILE A 122 -17.16 2.49 0.21
CA ILE A 122 -15.87 1.99 -0.27
C ILE A 122 -15.41 0.78 0.56
N LEU A 123 -15.83 0.70 1.83
CA LEU A 123 -15.50 -0.43 2.71
C LEU A 123 -16.00 -1.79 2.18
N LYS A 124 -17.00 -1.81 1.31
CA LYS A 124 -17.44 -3.06 0.66
C LYS A 124 -16.31 -3.74 -0.11
N PHE A 125 -15.39 -2.96 -0.70
CA PHE A 125 -14.24 -3.50 -1.44
C PHE A 125 -13.19 -4.11 -0.51
N LEU A 126 -13.17 -3.71 0.76
CA LEU A 126 -12.33 -4.30 1.80
C LEU A 126 -12.98 -5.52 2.46
N ALA A 127 -14.31 -5.59 2.42
CA ALA A 127 -15.07 -6.56 3.21
C ALA A 127 -14.99 -7.99 2.65
N THR A 128 -14.67 -8.17 1.37
CA THR A 128 -14.86 -9.42 0.68
C THR A 128 -13.57 -9.96 0.09
N LYS A 129 -13.11 -11.08 0.64
CA LYS A 129 -12.19 -12.04 0.02
C LYS A 129 -10.88 -11.44 -0.52
N GLN A 130 -10.47 -10.26 -0.03
CA GLN A 130 -9.15 -9.67 -0.38
C GLN A 130 -8.94 -9.59 -1.92
N LEU A 131 -10.00 -9.20 -2.64
CA LEU A 131 -9.92 -9.05 -4.10
C LEU A 131 -9.06 -7.87 -4.51
N TYR A 132 -8.94 -6.87 -3.62
CA TYR A 132 -8.24 -5.62 -3.84
C TYR A 132 -7.13 -5.38 -2.83
N LYS A 133 -6.00 -4.89 -3.31
CA LYS A 133 -5.10 -4.04 -2.56
C LYS A 133 -5.63 -2.61 -2.68
N ILE A 134 -5.69 -1.88 -1.58
CA ILE A 134 -6.18 -0.50 -1.55
C ILE A 134 -5.06 0.43 -1.14
N VAL A 135 -4.77 1.41 -1.97
CA VAL A 135 -3.83 2.48 -1.64
C VAL A 135 -4.61 3.73 -1.31
N LEU A 136 -4.28 4.34 -0.17
CA LEU A 136 -4.83 5.62 0.30
C LEU A 136 -3.75 6.69 0.17
N ALA A 137 -3.89 7.62 -0.75
CA ALA A 137 -2.94 8.71 -0.96
C ALA A 137 -3.55 10.04 -0.51
N MET A 138 -3.04 10.62 0.59
CA MET A 138 -3.54 11.89 1.13
C MET A 138 -2.66 13.04 0.70
N HIS A 139 -3.28 14.04 0.05
CA HIS A 139 -2.63 15.22 -0.49
C HIS A 139 -3.08 16.49 0.23
N SER A 140 -2.21 17.49 0.25
CA SER A 140 -2.49 18.85 0.69
C SER A 140 -2.26 19.86 -0.44
N ASP A 141 -2.60 21.12 -0.20
CA ASP A 141 -2.12 22.24 -0.99
C ASP A 141 -0.79 22.76 -0.41
N ASN A 142 -0.27 23.86 -0.98
CA ASN A 142 0.98 24.48 -0.53
C ASN A 142 0.79 25.50 0.61
N THR A 143 -0.31 25.44 1.37
CA THR A 143 -0.50 26.31 2.53
C THR A 143 0.30 25.77 3.72
N GLY A 144 1.29 26.51 4.16
CA GLY A 144 2.28 26.08 5.13
C GLY A 144 3.57 25.54 4.48
N ASN A 145 4.53 25.15 5.33
CA ASN A 145 5.77 24.55 4.85
C ASN A 145 5.59 23.03 4.58
N GLU A 146 6.59 22.42 3.97
CA GLU A 146 6.59 21.01 3.61
C GLU A 146 6.44 20.10 4.83
N ILE A 147 7.11 20.39 5.94
CA ILE A 147 7.02 19.61 7.18
C ILE A 147 5.57 19.62 7.71
N PHE A 148 4.93 20.78 7.72
CA PHE A 148 3.54 20.92 8.17
C PHE A 148 2.58 20.15 7.26
N THR A 149 2.70 20.28 5.94
CA THR A 149 1.80 19.61 5.00
C THR A 149 1.98 18.09 5.01
N MET A 150 3.22 17.61 5.23
CA MET A 150 3.50 16.20 5.41
C MET A 150 2.91 15.66 6.71
N ASP A 151 3.10 16.33 7.85
CA ASP A 151 2.53 15.95 9.14
C ASP A 151 0.99 15.92 9.09
N LEU A 152 0.38 16.95 8.47
CA LEU A 152 -1.07 17.03 8.28
C LEU A 152 -1.62 15.84 7.50
N THR A 153 -0.99 15.52 6.36
CA THR A 153 -1.42 14.40 5.51
C THR A 153 -1.16 13.06 6.17
N THR A 154 -0.08 12.89 6.92
CA THR A 154 0.23 11.71 7.72
C THR A 154 -0.86 11.44 8.77
N LYS A 155 -1.19 12.43 9.59
CA LYS A 155 -2.23 12.31 10.61
C LYS A 155 -3.59 11.98 10.00
N ARG A 156 -3.93 12.62 8.88
CA ARG A 156 -5.20 12.39 8.19
C ARG A 156 -5.31 11.00 7.58
N VAL A 157 -4.31 10.54 6.86
CA VAL A 157 -4.37 9.19 6.27
C VAL A 157 -4.37 8.11 7.34
N ASN A 158 -3.61 8.29 8.42
CA ASN A 158 -3.61 7.37 9.56
C ASN A 158 -4.98 7.33 10.25
N SER A 159 -5.64 8.48 10.44
CA SER A 159 -7.00 8.51 11.00
C SER A 159 -8.02 7.71 10.17
N ILE A 160 -7.88 7.69 8.84
CA ILE A 160 -8.69 6.84 7.96
C ILE A 160 -8.31 5.36 8.13
N PHE A 161 -7.02 5.06 8.15
CA PHE A 161 -6.50 3.70 8.30
C PHE A 161 -6.94 3.08 9.63
N ASP A 162 -6.82 3.82 10.73
CA ASP A 162 -7.23 3.40 12.07
C ASP A 162 -8.74 3.12 12.12
N TRP A 163 -9.55 4.01 11.54
CA TRP A 163 -11.00 3.81 11.46
C TRP A 163 -11.37 2.53 10.67
N ILE A 164 -10.64 2.21 9.60
CA ILE A 164 -10.83 0.95 8.88
C ILE A 164 -10.51 -0.23 9.79
N GLY A 165 -9.41 -0.16 10.55
CA GLY A 165 -8.97 -1.17 11.50
C GLY A 165 -9.94 -1.40 12.66
N GLU A 166 -10.59 -0.33 13.15
CA GLU A 166 -11.64 -0.42 14.18
C GLU A 166 -12.84 -1.25 13.72
N LYS A 167 -13.16 -1.22 12.42
CA LYS A 167 -14.26 -2.02 11.87
C LYS A 167 -13.90 -3.51 11.74
N ASP A 168 -12.69 -3.80 11.30
CA ASP A 168 -12.12 -5.15 11.24
C ASP A 168 -10.61 -5.05 11.00
N LYS A 169 -9.81 -5.43 11.97
CA LYS A 169 -8.34 -5.34 11.90
C LYS A 169 -7.76 -6.06 10.68
N ARG A 170 -8.36 -7.16 10.23
CA ARG A 170 -7.90 -7.90 9.05
C ARG A 170 -8.06 -7.13 7.74
N LYS A 171 -8.88 -6.08 7.73
CA LYS A 171 -9.05 -5.23 6.53
C LYS A 171 -7.85 -4.37 6.25
N THR A 172 -7.04 -4.05 7.26
CA THR A 172 -5.83 -3.23 7.11
C THR A 172 -4.69 -3.96 6.40
N ASP A 173 -4.68 -5.29 6.38
CA ASP A 173 -3.62 -6.11 5.76
C ASP A 173 -3.44 -5.80 4.25
N TYR A 174 -4.45 -5.23 3.62
CA TYR A 174 -4.47 -4.89 2.18
C TYR A 174 -4.68 -3.40 1.93
N VAL A 175 -4.49 -2.57 2.94
CA VAL A 175 -4.60 -1.11 2.85
C VAL A 175 -3.25 -0.47 3.10
N VAL A 176 -2.75 0.30 2.15
CA VAL A 176 -1.46 0.99 2.25
C VAL A 176 -1.70 2.50 2.30
N PRO A 177 -1.43 3.16 3.44
CA PRO A 177 -1.58 4.60 3.57
C PRO A 177 -0.32 5.34 3.09
N TYR A 178 -0.49 6.41 2.30
CA TYR A 178 0.55 7.34 1.90
C TYR A 178 0.18 8.77 2.26
N ALA A 179 1.11 9.47 2.90
CA ALA A 179 1.08 10.90 3.08
C ALA A 179 1.95 11.56 2.00
N LEU A 180 1.39 12.45 1.20
CA LEU A 180 2.10 13.07 0.08
C LEU A 180 2.31 14.58 0.28
N GLY A 181 1.82 15.15 1.38
CA GLY A 181 1.94 16.58 1.62
C GLY A 181 1.45 17.39 0.41
N ASN A 182 2.22 18.36 0.00
CA ASN A 182 1.95 19.21 -1.16
C ASN A 182 2.79 18.84 -2.41
N ASN A 183 3.43 17.67 -2.43
CA ASN A 183 4.42 17.31 -3.46
C ASN A 183 3.82 16.89 -4.81
N ASP A 184 2.51 16.59 -4.87
CA ASP A 184 1.85 16.12 -6.09
C ASP A 184 0.55 16.91 -6.34
N PRO A 185 0.63 18.20 -6.72
CA PRO A 185 -0.54 19.00 -7.03
C PRO A 185 -1.11 18.63 -8.41
N ILE A 186 -2.45 18.52 -8.51
CA ILE A 186 -3.14 18.26 -9.79
C ILE A 186 -3.44 19.56 -10.56
N VAL A 187 -3.36 20.69 -9.89
CA VAL A 187 -3.49 22.05 -10.48
C VAL A 187 -2.58 23.01 -9.72
N ASP A 188 -2.25 24.14 -10.33
CA ASP A 188 -1.47 25.20 -9.67
C ASP A 188 -2.16 25.69 -8.40
N ASN A 189 -1.40 25.93 -7.34
CA ASN A 189 -1.91 26.44 -6.06
C ASN A 189 -2.21 27.97 -6.05
N ASN A 190 -2.52 28.55 -7.18
CA ASN A 190 -2.65 30.00 -7.39
C ASN A 190 -4.01 30.60 -6.99
N SER A 191 -4.99 29.77 -6.63
CA SER A 191 -6.31 30.21 -6.19
C SER A 191 -6.84 29.34 -5.05
N ILE A 192 -7.83 29.85 -4.30
CA ILE A 192 -8.51 29.08 -3.24
C ILE A 192 -9.18 27.84 -3.84
N ILE A 193 -9.80 27.97 -5.00
CA ILE A 193 -10.48 26.86 -5.70
C ILE A 193 -9.47 25.78 -6.08
N ASN A 194 -8.33 26.16 -6.63
CA ASN A 194 -7.29 25.22 -7.02
C ASN A 194 -6.64 24.55 -5.80
N ARG A 195 -6.36 25.29 -4.74
CA ARG A 195 -5.89 24.70 -3.48
C ARG A 195 -6.88 23.70 -2.91
N ASP A 196 -8.18 23.98 -2.99
CA ASP A 196 -9.21 23.05 -2.55
C ASP A 196 -9.22 21.74 -3.36
N ARG A 197 -8.93 21.80 -4.66
CA ARG A 197 -8.79 20.62 -5.51
C ARG A 197 -7.54 19.80 -5.17
N ASN A 198 -6.45 20.44 -4.75
CA ASN A 198 -5.22 19.78 -4.33
C ASN A 198 -5.40 19.08 -2.98
N ARG A 199 -6.22 19.63 -2.06
CA ARG A 199 -6.59 18.97 -0.79
C ARG A 199 -7.54 17.81 -1.03
N ARG A 200 -6.99 16.62 -1.23
CA ARG A 200 -7.77 15.42 -1.63
C ARG A 200 -7.23 14.14 -1.02
N LEU A 201 -8.10 13.17 -0.88
CA LEU A 201 -7.76 11.76 -0.76
C LEU A 201 -7.91 11.11 -2.13
N VAL A 202 -6.91 10.35 -2.56
CA VAL A 202 -7.02 9.47 -3.74
C VAL A 202 -6.97 8.02 -3.24
N ILE A 203 -7.96 7.23 -3.65
CA ILE A 203 -8.05 5.80 -3.32
C ILE A 203 -7.86 5.02 -4.61
N TYR A 204 -6.94 4.06 -4.60
CA TYR A 204 -6.73 3.14 -5.70
C TYR A 204 -7.21 1.74 -5.30
N LEU A 205 -8.12 1.17 -6.10
CA LEU A 205 -8.58 -0.21 -5.97
C LEU A 205 -7.83 -1.06 -6.99
N ILE A 206 -6.85 -1.82 -6.53
CA ILE A 206 -5.91 -2.54 -7.36
C ILE A 206 -6.21 -4.05 -7.26
N PRO A 207 -6.37 -4.75 -8.40
CA PRO A 207 -6.59 -6.20 -8.39
C PRO A 207 -5.51 -6.96 -7.64
N GLU A 208 -5.91 -7.83 -6.71
CA GLU A 208 -5.01 -8.72 -5.97
C GLU A 208 -4.99 -10.14 -6.55
N LYS A 209 -4.02 -10.95 -6.12
CA LYS A 209 -3.83 -12.34 -6.57
C LYS A 209 -5.12 -13.18 -6.48
N ILE A 210 -5.96 -12.91 -5.50
CA ILE A 210 -7.23 -13.64 -5.33
C ILE A 210 -8.19 -13.30 -6.47
N MET A 211 -8.29 -12.04 -6.89
CA MET A 211 -9.10 -11.65 -8.06
C MET A 211 -8.58 -12.34 -9.33
N ILE A 212 -7.26 -12.37 -9.54
CA ILE A 212 -6.64 -13.04 -10.69
C ILE A 212 -6.95 -14.54 -10.69
N ASN A 213 -6.86 -15.18 -9.53
CA ASN A 213 -7.18 -16.61 -9.40
C ASN A 213 -8.67 -16.90 -9.63
N GLN A 214 -9.57 -16.00 -9.22
CA GLN A 214 -10.99 -16.12 -9.54
C GLN A 214 -11.24 -15.92 -11.04
N ALA A 215 -10.57 -14.95 -11.68
CA ALA A 215 -10.64 -14.76 -13.13
C ALA A 215 -10.17 -16.00 -13.92
N LYS A 216 -9.11 -16.67 -13.44
CA LYS A 216 -8.64 -17.94 -14.01
C LYS A 216 -9.69 -19.05 -13.94
N ARG A 217 -10.49 -19.08 -12.86
CA ARG A 217 -11.58 -20.04 -12.64
C ARG A 217 -12.88 -19.68 -13.37
N GLY A 218 -12.90 -18.57 -14.10
CA GLY A 218 -14.02 -18.15 -14.96
C GLY A 218 -15.03 -17.20 -14.32
N LYS A 219 -14.97 -16.93 -13.00
CA LYS A 219 -15.93 -16.05 -12.30
C LYS A 219 -15.24 -15.25 -11.22
N ILE A 220 -15.46 -13.93 -11.23
CA ILE A 220 -15.08 -13.01 -10.14
C ILE A 220 -16.37 -12.61 -9.40
N SER A 221 -16.35 -12.67 -8.08
CA SER A 221 -17.45 -12.24 -7.22
C SER A 221 -16.95 -11.56 -5.96
N LEU A 222 -17.56 -10.43 -5.60
CA LEU A 222 -17.41 -9.79 -4.30
C LEU A 222 -17.90 -10.70 -3.17
#